data_15756d1055602fd32ad010cb3bdce860
#
_entry.id   15756d1055602fd32ad010cb3bdce860
#
_cell.length_a   1.000
_cell.length_b   1.000
_cell.length_c   1.000
_cell.angle_alpha   90.00
_cell.angle_beta   90.00
_cell.angle_gamma   90.00
#
_symmetry.space_group_name_H-M   'P 1'
#
loop_
_entity.id
_entity.type
_entity.pdbx_description
1 polymer ?
#
loop_
_entity_poly.entity_id
_entity_poly.type
_entity_poly.pdbx_seq_one_letter_code
_entity_poly.pdbx_strand_id
1 'polypeptide(L)'
;MYKPLPSNLTIHDSAIHDIGIFAKEDIPEQTDLGMTHLELGKLILRTPLGGFLNHSDTPNCVKSSFLLTRQQWNHLKDLPDEKYNHNFKQWNLLTIKNIKEGEELTLKYTFYKI
;
A
#
# COMPACT_ATOMS: atom_id res chain seq x y z
N MET A 1 -7.52 -18.70 3.52
CA MET A 1 -7.78 -18.17 2.16
C MET A 1 -6.98 -16.89 1.93
N TYR A 2 -6.33 -16.80 0.80
CA TYR A 2 -5.58 -15.59 0.44
C TYR A 2 -6.53 -14.43 0.17
N LYS A 3 -6.28 -13.29 0.80
CA LYS A 3 -7.06 -12.08 0.58
C LYS A 3 -6.11 -10.98 0.09
N PRO A 4 -6.17 -10.61 -1.18
CA PRO A 4 -5.24 -9.60 -1.72
C PRO A 4 -5.48 -8.19 -1.19
N LEU A 5 -6.66 -7.90 -0.66
CA LEU A 5 -7.01 -6.62 -0.08
C LEU A 5 -7.57 -6.79 1.33
N PRO A 6 -7.42 -5.76 2.19
CA PRO A 6 -8.15 -5.73 3.47
C PRO A 6 -9.65 -5.88 3.26
N SER A 7 -10.35 -6.42 4.26
CA SER A 7 -11.78 -6.70 4.15
C SER A 7 -12.65 -5.44 4.01
N ASN A 8 -12.12 -4.28 4.37
CA ASN A 8 -12.84 -3.00 4.25
C ASN A 8 -12.62 -2.29 2.92
N LEU A 9 -11.93 -2.93 1.97
CA LEU A 9 -11.62 -2.36 0.66
C LEU A 9 -12.11 -3.27 -0.45
N THR A 10 -12.40 -2.66 -1.61
CA THR A 10 -12.80 -3.38 -2.81
C THR A 10 -12.31 -2.66 -4.06
N ILE A 11 -12.40 -3.32 -5.21
CA ILE A 11 -12.01 -2.77 -6.49
C ILE A 11 -13.26 -2.49 -7.30
N HIS A 12 -13.36 -1.29 -7.88
CA HIS A 12 -14.45 -0.89 -8.77
C HIS A 12 -13.91 -0.01 -9.89
N ASP A 13 -14.77 0.24 -10.88
CA ASP A 13 -14.47 1.23 -11.91
C ASP A 13 -14.24 2.59 -11.27
N SER A 14 -13.21 3.29 -11.74
CA SER A 14 -12.79 4.57 -11.19
C SER A 14 -13.11 5.70 -12.15
N ALA A 15 -13.56 6.84 -11.62
CA ALA A 15 -13.70 8.05 -12.40
C ALA A 15 -12.34 8.67 -12.73
N ILE A 16 -11.27 8.27 -12.04
CA ILE A 16 -9.93 8.80 -12.27
C ILE A 16 -9.23 8.04 -13.40
N HIS A 17 -9.19 6.72 -13.30
CA HIS A 17 -8.49 5.87 -14.26
C HIS A 17 -8.94 4.42 -14.09
N ASP A 18 -9.45 3.82 -15.16
CA ASP A 18 -9.88 2.42 -15.27
C ASP A 18 -10.53 1.86 -14.01
N ILE A 19 -9.76 1.27 -13.11
CA ILE A 19 -10.25 0.72 -11.84
C ILE A 19 -9.48 1.37 -10.70
N GLY A 20 -10.08 1.34 -9.52
CA GLY A 20 -9.47 1.89 -8.32
C GLY A 20 -9.89 1.12 -7.08
N ILE A 21 -9.38 1.53 -5.94
CA ILE A 21 -9.69 0.93 -4.65
C ILE A 21 -10.70 1.83 -3.94
N PHE A 22 -11.77 1.21 -3.45
CA PHE A 22 -12.89 1.91 -2.81
C PHE A 22 -13.15 1.37 -1.42
N ALA A 23 -13.61 2.22 -0.53
CA ALA A 23 -14.00 1.83 0.82
C ALA A 23 -15.32 1.07 0.79
N LYS A 24 -15.37 -0.09 1.44
CA LYS A 24 -16.59 -0.87 1.62
C LYS A 24 -17.36 -0.42 2.84
N GLU A 25 -16.74 0.35 3.71
CA GLU A 25 -17.32 0.90 4.93
C GLU A 25 -16.58 2.18 5.28
N ASP A 26 -17.08 2.92 6.25
CA ASP A 26 -16.40 4.14 6.71
C ASP A 26 -15.08 3.78 7.35
N ILE A 27 -14.03 4.54 7.01
CA ILE A 27 -12.68 4.31 7.51
C ILE A 27 -12.21 5.60 8.18
N PRO A 28 -11.89 5.56 9.49
CA PRO A 28 -11.38 6.75 10.18
C PRO A 28 -10.03 7.20 9.64
N GLU A 29 -9.72 8.48 9.83
CA GLU A 29 -8.37 8.97 9.54
C GLU A 29 -7.34 8.25 10.42
N GLN A 30 -6.08 8.23 9.95
CA GLN A 30 -4.97 7.58 10.64
C GLN A 30 -5.15 6.06 10.78
N THR A 31 -5.86 5.44 9.86
CA THR A 31 -5.99 3.98 9.80
C THR A 31 -4.90 3.42 8.90
N ASP A 32 -4.15 2.45 9.41
CA ASP A 32 -3.15 1.71 8.62
C ASP A 32 -3.88 0.60 7.87
N LEU A 33 -3.86 0.66 6.54
CA LEU A 33 -4.57 -0.29 5.68
C LEU A 33 -3.69 -1.43 5.19
N GLY A 34 -2.41 -1.43 5.56
CA GLY A 34 -1.51 -2.51 5.21
C GLY A 34 -0.45 -2.14 4.20
N MET A 35 0.33 -3.12 3.80
CA MET A 35 1.51 -2.91 2.96
C MET A 35 1.14 -2.63 1.51
N THR A 36 1.71 -1.56 0.95
CA THR A 36 1.59 -1.25 -0.47
C THR A 36 2.81 -1.69 -1.25
N HIS A 37 4.00 -1.50 -0.68
CA HIS A 37 5.27 -1.77 -1.34
C HIS A 37 6.29 -2.29 -0.35
N LEU A 38 7.25 -3.03 -0.87
CA LEU A 38 8.41 -3.48 -0.11
C LEU A 38 9.65 -3.21 -0.95
N GLU A 39 10.60 -2.47 -0.40
CA GLU A 39 11.88 -2.21 -1.06
C GLU A 39 12.93 -3.18 -0.55
N LEU A 40 13.56 -3.90 -1.48
CA LEU A 40 14.66 -4.84 -1.24
C LEU A 40 15.84 -4.36 -2.07
N GLY A 41 16.64 -3.45 -1.51
CA GLY A 41 17.72 -2.82 -2.29
C GLY A 41 17.14 -2.04 -3.45
N LYS A 42 17.47 -2.42 -4.69
CA LYS A 42 16.95 -1.75 -5.89
C LYS A 42 15.61 -2.31 -6.36
N LEU A 43 15.15 -3.39 -5.77
CA LEU A 43 13.90 -4.03 -6.16
C LEU A 43 12.76 -3.46 -5.33
N ILE A 44 11.68 -3.11 -5.99
CA ILE A 44 10.44 -2.68 -5.33
C ILE A 44 9.36 -3.67 -5.67
N LEU A 45 8.82 -4.32 -4.65
CA LEU A 45 7.69 -5.23 -4.81
C LEU A 45 6.41 -4.49 -4.46
N ARG A 46 5.38 -4.68 -5.26
CA ARG A 46 4.10 -4.00 -5.11
C ARG A 46 3.02 -5.01 -4.78
N THR A 47 2.23 -4.73 -3.73
CA THR A 47 1.09 -5.56 -3.38
C THR A 47 -0.13 -5.16 -4.21
N PRO A 48 -1.20 -5.97 -4.24
CA PRO A 48 -2.44 -5.53 -4.89
C PRO A 48 -2.97 -4.20 -4.35
N LEU A 49 -2.84 -3.95 -3.05
CA LEU A 49 -3.22 -2.66 -2.47
C LEU A 49 -2.46 -1.51 -3.12
N GLY A 50 -1.15 -1.66 -3.28
CA GLY A 50 -0.33 -0.63 -3.93
C GLY A 50 -0.52 -0.56 -5.44
N GLY A 51 -0.98 -1.66 -6.05
CA GLY A 51 -1.09 -1.76 -7.51
C GLY A 51 -2.29 -1.07 -8.12
N PHE A 52 -3.36 -0.88 -7.36
CA PHE A 52 -4.62 -0.36 -7.89
C PHE A 52 -5.00 1.01 -7.33
N LEU A 53 -4.14 1.64 -6.54
CA LEU A 53 -4.39 2.99 -6.04
C LEU A 53 -4.15 4.01 -7.15
N ASN A 54 -5.12 4.89 -7.35
CA ASN A 54 -4.99 5.94 -8.34
C ASN A 54 -4.36 7.21 -7.74
N HIS A 55 -3.75 8.01 -8.60
CA HIS A 55 -3.10 9.26 -8.21
C HIS A 55 -4.12 10.37 -8.04
N SER A 56 -3.90 11.21 -7.03
CA SER A 56 -4.62 12.47 -6.87
C SER A 56 -3.66 13.51 -6.27
N ASP A 57 -3.82 14.76 -6.68
CA ASP A 57 -3.09 15.86 -6.07
C ASP A 57 -3.70 16.28 -4.73
N THR A 58 -4.93 15.81 -4.46
CA THR A 58 -5.61 16.03 -3.18
C THR A 58 -5.99 14.66 -2.59
N PRO A 59 -4.99 13.84 -2.24
CA PRO A 59 -5.25 12.47 -1.84
C PRO A 59 -5.88 12.37 -0.45
N ASN A 60 -6.55 11.25 -0.19
CA ASN A 60 -7.05 10.94 1.15
C ASN A 60 -6.18 9.95 1.90
N CYS A 61 -5.10 9.49 1.29
CA CYS A 61 -4.14 8.56 1.89
C CYS A 61 -2.72 9.01 1.61
N VAL A 62 -1.80 8.52 2.44
CA VAL A 62 -0.36 8.68 2.22
C VAL A 62 0.32 7.33 2.42
N LYS A 63 1.52 7.19 1.86
CA LYS A 63 2.38 6.05 2.17
C LYS A 63 3.28 6.42 3.34
N SER A 64 3.34 5.54 4.31
CA SER A 64 4.24 5.66 5.46
C SER A 64 5.26 4.53 5.39
N SER A 65 6.53 4.86 5.55
CA SER A 65 7.59 3.86 5.43
C SER A 65 8.30 3.64 6.75
N PHE A 66 8.83 2.44 6.92
CA PHE A 66 9.69 2.11 8.04
C PHE A 66 10.68 1.03 7.63
N LEU A 67 11.83 1.02 8.31
CA LEU A 67 12.86 0.03 8.07
C LEU A 67 12.60 -1.21 8.90
N LEU A 68 12.78 -2.37 8.27
CA LEU A 68 12.68 -3.65 8.94
C LEU A 68 13.98 -4.41 8.72
N THR A 69 14.44 -5.09 9.76
CA THR A 69 15.53 -6.06 9.60
C THR A 69 14.94 -7.35 9.08
N ARG A 70 15.81 -8.20 8.51
CA ARG A 70 15.42 -9.52 8.08
C ARG A 70 14.82 -10.35 9.22
N GLN A 71 15.34 -10.17 10.44
CA GLN A 71 14.83 -10.87 11.61
C GLN A 71 13.43 -10.44 11.99
N GLN A 72 13.11 -9.17 11.77
CA GLN A 72 11.80 -8.63 12.09
C GLN A 72 10.73 -9.09 11.09
N TRP A 73 11.14 -9.47 9.88
CA TRP A 73 10.20 -9.92 8.86
C TRP A 73 10.43 -11.37 8.49
N ASN A 74 9.77 -12.25 9.22
CA ASN A 74 9.93 -13.69 9.06
C ASN A 74 9.56 -14.21 7.68
N HIS A 75 8.74 -13.48 6.93
CA HIS A 75 8.37 -13.87 5.56
C HIS A 75 9.57 -13.92 4.62
N LEU A 76 10.68 -13.28 4.98
CA LEU A 76 11.87 -13.22 4.14
C LEU A 76 12.99 -14.12 4.63
N LYS A 77 12.73 -14.94 5.63
CA LYS A 77 13.77 -15.78 6.24
C LYS A 77 14.40 -16.79 5.29
N ASP A 78 13.67 -17.17 4.25
CA ASP A 78 14.14 -18.15 3.27
C ASP A 78 14.91 -17.52 2.10
N LEU A 79 15.07 -16.20 2.09
CA LEU A 79 15.84 -15.52 1.05
C LEU A 79 17.33 -15.69 1.30
N PRO A 80 18.14 -15.75 0.24
CA PRO A 80 19.60 -15.87 0.40
C PRO A 80 20.17 -14.68 1.17
N ASP A 81 20.96 -14.98 2.22
CA ASP A 81 21.51 -13.95 3.10
C ASP A 81 22.42 -12.98 2.36
N GLU A 82 23.22 -13.49 1.45
CA GLU A 82 24.19 -12.69 0.71
C GLU A 82 23.53 -11.59 -0.10
N LYS A 83 22.35 -11.86 -0.61
CA LYS A 83 21.63 -10.94 -1.48
C LYS A 83 20.67 -10.03 -0.71
N TYR A 84 20.09 -10.53 0.37
CA TYR A 84 19.03 -9.85 1.10
C TYR A 84 19.41 -9.63 2.57
N ASN A 85 20.68 -9.53 2.83
CA ASN A 85 21.21 -9.36 4.19
C ASN A 85 21.21 -7.89 4.61
N HIS A 86 20.18 -7.14 4.21
CA HIS A 86 20.06 -5.71 4.50
C HIS A 86 18.74 -5.44 5.17
N ASN A 87 18.61 -4.24 5.68
CA ASN A 87 17.32 -3.75 6.13
C ASN A 87 16.41 -3.56 4.93
N PHE A 88 15.13 -3.82 5.13
CA PHE A 88 14.10 -3.65 4.12
C PHE A 88 13.30 -2.43 4.45
N LYS A 89 12.78 -1.75 3.43
CA LYS A 89 11.90 -0.62 3.63
C LYS A 89 10.49 -1.05 3.24
N GLN A 90 9.58 -1.03 4.21
CA GLN A 90 8.19 -1.35 4.00
C GLN A 90 7.38 -0.07 3.91
N TRP A 91 6.47 -0.01 2.95
CA TRP A 91 5.54 1.10 2.79
C TRP A 91 4.14 0.62 3.07
N ASN A 92 3.45 1.32 3.97
CA ASN A 92 2.05 1.04 4.29
C ASN A 92 1.17 2.20 3.87
N LEU A 93 -0.09 1.90 3.59
CA LEU A 93 -1.08 2.91 3.26
C LEU A 93 -1.73 3.40 4.54
N LEU A 94 -1.75 4.72 4.73
CA LEU A 94 -2.33 5.35 5.91
C LEU A 94 -3.35 6.38 5.46
N THR A 95 -4.55 6.33 6.02
CA THR A 95 -5.57 7.35 5.73
C THR A 95 -5.21 8.66 6.44
N ILE A 96 -5.40 9.78 5.75
CA ILE A 96 -5.15 11.12 6.32
C ILE A 96 -6.44 11.91 6.47
N LYS A 97 -7.56 11.33 6.09
CA LYS A 97 -8.90 11.89 6.24
C LYS A 97 -9.85 10.76 6.59
N ASN A 98 -10.98 11.10 7.18
CA ASN A 98 -12.08 10.14 7.29
C ASN A 98 -12.58 9.82 5.89
N ILE A 99 -12.69 8.54 5.58
CA ILE A 99 -13.14 8.06 4.28
C ILE A 99 -14.51 7.40 4.48
N LYS A 100 -15.46 7.76 3.65
CA LYS A 100 -16.81 7.21 3.75
C LYS A 100 -16.97 6.02 2.83
N GLU A 101 -17.88 5.12 3.18
CA GLU A 101 -18.26 4.00 2.33
C GLU A 101 -18.52 4.50 0.91
N GLY A 102 -17.92 3.82 -0.07
CA GLY A 102 -18.07 4.17 -1.49
C GLY A 102 -17.07 5.18 -2.03
N GLU A 103 -16.27 5.82 -1.17
CA GLU A 103 -15.25 6.74 -1.63
C GLU A 103 -14.03 5.99 -2.17
N GLU A 104 -13.43 6.54 -3.21
CA GLU A 104 -12.19 6.00 -3.75
C GLU A 104 -10.99 6.44 -2.89
N LEU A 105 -10.10 5.49 -2.60
CA LEU A 105 -8.82 5.78 -1.93
C LEU A 105 -7.83 6.26 -2.97
N THR A 106 -7.16 7.37 -2.68
CA THR A 106 -6.20 7.98 -3.60
C THR A 106 -4.92 8.33 -2.87
N LEU A 107 -3.87 8.46 -3.64
CA LEU A 107 -2.51 8.62 -3.16
C LEU A 107 -1.77 9.51 -4.13
N LYS A 108 -0.88 10.37 -3.65
CA LYS A 108 0.01 11.10 -4.54
C LYS A 108 1.20 10.20 -4.86
N TYR A 109 1.40 9.89 -6.15
CA TYR A 109 2.49 9.00 -6.56
C TYR A 109 3.84 9.62 -6.25
N THR A 110 4.73 8.82 -5.65
CA THR A 110 6.07 9.25 -5.32
C THR A 110 7.13 8.35 -5.94
N PHE A 111 6.75 7.11 -6.32
CA PHE A 111 7.68 6.18 -6.97
C PHE A 111 7.69 6.32 -8.48
N TYR A 112 6.68 6.93 -9.06
CA TYR A 112 6.52 7.01 -10.51
C TYR A 112 6.40 8.47 -10.94
N LYS A 113 6.94 8.76 -12.11
CA LYS A 113 6.70 10.04 -12.75
C LYS A 113 5.39 9.96 -13.51
N ILE A 114 4.63 11.01 -13.43
CA ILE A 114 3.35 11.10 -14.08
C ILE A 114 3.44 12.09 -15.23
#